data_aa34345299e12ca1f805b51d54099f54
#
_entry.id   aa34345299e12ca1f805b51d54099f54
#
_cell.length_a   1.000
_cell.length_b   1.000
_cell.length_c   1.000
_cell.angle_alpha   90.00
_cell.angle_beta   90.00
_cell.angle_gamma   90.00
#
_symmetry.space_group_name_H-M   'P 1'
#
loop_
_entity.id
_entity.type
_entity.pdbx_description
1 polymer ?
#
loop_
_entity_poly.entity_id
_entity_poly.type
_entity_poly.pdbx_seq_one_letter_code
_entity_poly.pdbx_strand_id
1 'polypeptide(L)'
;MAGVDVAGQSQSITFLRQENEAILMNIDQVRDTIEQIRREASKILLGQEDIIDGTLIAILAGGHVLIEGVPGLGKTLLVRTLAHVFGASFRRIQFTPDLMPSDVTGGNMFNQKEDRFVFHEGPIFTQLLLADEINRAPAKTQSALLEAMQDLTVTTDGTTRSLPQPFFVIATQNPVESQGTYPLPEAQLDRFLVKLHVRHPTAAVEKQILRNHVEGFHAGRLDLANITRVASADDILAMRQAISQVRVDEGILDYITEIVGRTRAHRAVYLGASPRGSIGLLAVARARAATEGRTFVIPDDVKLFAPAILRHRLILHADAEIEGTSADDCVEDILREAKVPRTAA
;
A
#
# COMPACT_ATOMS: atom_id res chain seq x y z
N MET A 1 -36.17 -40.55 -26.43
CA MET A 1 -35.09 -40.76 -25.44
C MET A 1 -33.81 -40.25 -26.07
N ALA A 2 -33.40 -39.04 -25.72
CA ALA A 2 -32.15 -38.44 -26.19
C ALA A 2 -31.13 -38.58 -25.05
N GLY A 3 -30.08 -39.38 -25.32
CA GLY A 3 -28.94 -39.52 -24.39
C GLY A 3 -28.14 -38.25 -24.33
N VAL A 4 -28.02 -37.70 -23.14
CA VAL A 4 -27.18 -36.53 -22.87
C VAL A 4 -25.74 -37.02 -22.82
N ASP A 5 -24.90 -36.45 -23.68
CA ASP A 5 -23.46 -36.74 -23.79
C ASP A 5 -22.70 -36.16 -22.60
N VAL A 6 -22.46 -36.98 -21.58
CA VAL A 6 -21.74 -36.63 -20.34
C VAL A 6 -20.20 -36.56 -20.55
N ALA A 7 -19.70 -37.09 -21.66
CA ALA A 7 -18.26 -37.16 -21.96
C ALA A 7 -17.68 -35.79 -22.42
N GLY A 8 -18.46 -34.96 -23.08
CA GLY A 8 -18.02 -33.64 -23.57
C GLY A 8 -17.82 -32.60 -22.47
N GLN A 9 -18.53 -32.69 -21.35
CA GLN A 9 -18.39 -31.74 -20.22
C GLN A 9 -17.16 -32.02 -19.36
N SER A 10 -16.71 -33.26 -19.24
CA SER A 10 -15.53 -33.63 -18.46
C SER A 10 -14.23 -33.16 -19.12
N GLN A 11 -14.16 -33.17 -20.46
CA GLN A 11 -12.98 -32.70 -21.20
C GLN A 11 -12.86 -31.14 -21.17
N SER A 12 -13.98 -30.44 -21.24
CA SER A 12 -13.98 -28.97 -21.14
C SER A 12 -13.54 -28.47 -19.77
N ILE A 13 -13.90 -29.18 -18.68
CA ILE A 13 -13.47 -28.82 -17.31
C ILE A 13 -11.98 -29.13 -17.11
N THR A 14 -11.43 -30.15 -17.75
CA THR A 14 -10.00 -30.50 -17.68
C THR A 14 -9.18 -29.53 -18.51
N PHE A 15 -9.67 -29.08 -19.66
CA PHE A 15 -8.99 -28.05 -20.48
C PHE A 15 -8.96 -26.69 -19.80
N LEU A 16 -10.04 -26.26 -19.16
CA LEU A 16 -10.10 -25.03 -18.36
C LEU A 16 -9.23 -25.11 -17.09
N ARG A 17 -8.93 -26.31 -16.58
CA ARG A 17 -7.97 -26.51 -15.49
C ARG A 17 -6.51 -26.44 -15.94
N GLN A 18 -6.19 -26.86 -17.15
CA GLN A 18 -4.83 -26.81 -17.69
C GLN A 18 -4.41 -25.43 -18.19
N GLU A 19 -5.35 -24.57 -18.64
CA GLU A 19 -5.03 -23.17 -18.99
C GLU A 19 -4.88 -22.25 -17.76
N ASN A 20 -5.30 -22.69 -16.59
CA ASN A 20 -5.19 -21.96 -15.32
C ASN A 20 -4.04 -22.46 -14.41
N GLU A 21 -3.16 -23.32 -14.86
CA GLU A 21 -1.82 -23.48 -14.28
C GLU A 21 -0.92 -22.32 -14.74
N ALA A 22 -1.37 -21.09 -14.53
CA ALA A 22 -0.47 -19.94 -14.41
C ALA A 22 0.59 -20.37 -13.38
N ILE A 23 1.85 -20.34 -13.76
CA ILE A 23 3.02 -20.72 -12.96
C ILE A 23 2.85 -20.07 -11.59
N LEU A 24 2.37 -20.82 -10.60
CA LEU A 24 2.23 -20.36 -9.23
C LEU A 24 3.63 -20.07 -8.72
N MET A 25 3.94 -18.80 -8.54
CA MET A 25 5.20 -18.39 -7.95
C MET A 25 5.33 -19.03 -6.57
N ASN A 26 6.45 -19.68 -6.28
CA ASN A 26 6.69 -20.22 -4.94
C ASN A 26 7.28 -19.15 -4.00
N ILE A 27 7.31 -19.43 -2.69
CA ILE A 27 7.76 -18.47 -1.67
C ILE A 27 9.25 -18.09 -1.85
N ASP A 28 10.10 -18.99 -2.29
CA ASP A 28 11.52 -18.67 -2.56
C ASP A 28 11.64 -17.69 -3.73
N GLN A 29 10.86 -17.87 -4.78
CA GLN A 29 10.81 -16.93 -5.91
C GLN A 29 10.29 -15.56 -5.48
N VAL A 30 9.29 -15.50 -4.59
CA VAL A 30 8.79 -14.24 -4.00
C VAL A 30 9.94 -13.53 -3.27
N ARG A 31 10.64 -14.23 -2.37
CA ARG A 31 11.79 -13.68 -1.64
C ARG A 31 12.86 -13.13 -2.61
N ASP A 32 13.30 -13.95 -3.55
CA ASP A 32 14.39 -13.60 -4.47
C ASP A 32 14.01 -12.38 -5.35
N THR A 33 12.77 -12.33 -5.81
CA THR A 33 12.25 -11.19 -6.59
C THR A 33 12.22 -9.91 -5.73
N ILE A 34 11.73 -9.99 -4.49
CA ILE A 34 11.68 -8.85 -3.58
C ILE A 34 13.08 -8.36 -3.20
N GLU A 35 14.04 -9.26 -2.98
CA GLU A 35 15.43 -8.86 -2.76
C GLU A 35 16.04 -8.13 -3.95
N GLN A 36 15.74 -8.56 -5.17
CA GLN A 36 16.18 -7.86 -6.37
C GLN A 36 15.52 -6.46 -6.47
N ILE A 37 14.22 -6.35 -6.20
CA ILE A 37 13.51 -5.07 -6.16
C ILE A 37 14.13 -4.12 -5.14
N ARG A 38 14.41 -4.60 -3.92
CA ARG A 38 15.10 -3.82 -2.87
C ARG A 38 16.45 -3.29 -3.35
N ARG A 39 17.27 -4.16 -3.95
CA ARG A 39 18.59 -3.77 -4.48
C ARG A 39 18.48 -2.69 -5.56
N GLU A 40 17.57 -2.84 -6.50
CA GLU A 40 17.36 -1.83 -7.54
C GLU A 40 16.84 -0.51 -6.96
N ALA A 41 15.87 -0.55 -6.05
CA ALA A 41 15.33 0.65 -5.40
C ALA A 41 16.38 1.37 -4.55
N SER A 42 17.22 0.64 -3.82
CA SER A 42 18.27 1.20 -2.95
C SER A 42 19.42 1.88 -3.71
N LYS A 43 19.58 1.63 -5.02
CA LYS A 43 20.52 2.40 -5.85
C LYS A 43 20.16 3.89 -5.90
N ILE A 44 18.87 4.20 -5.77
CA ILE A 44 18.29 5.54 -5.92
C ILE A 44 17.88 6.14 -4.58
N LEU A 45 17.29 5.31 -3.72
CA LEU A 45 16.64 5.71 -2.47
C LEU A 45 17.56 5.41 -1.29
N LEU A 46 18.54 6.29 -1.10
CA LEU A 46 19.54 6.11 -0.05
C LEU A 46 18.96 6.38 1.34
N GLY A 47 19.18 5.45 2.27
CA GLY A 47 18.77 5.58 3.67
C GLY A 47 17.26 5.60 3.91
N GLN A 48 16.50 4.98 3.00
CA GLN A 48 15.04 4.86 3.08
C GLN A 48 14.57 3.40 3.03
N GLU A 49 15.40 2.48 3.50
CA GLU A 49 15.15 1.04 3.46
C GLU A 49 13.82 0.69 4.14
N ASP A 50 13.52 1.28 5.29
CA ASP A 50 12.27 1.04 6.02
C ASP A 50 11.03 1.45 5.21
N ILE A 51 11.14 2.56 4.45
CA ILE A 51 10.04 3.06 3.61
C ILE A 51 9.86 2.18 2.37
N ILE A 52 10.97 1.75 1.77
CA ILE A 52 10.93 0.79 0.66
C ILE A 52 10.26 -0.50 1.12
N ASP A 53 10.71 -1.08 2.23
CA ASP A 53 10.19 -2.33 2.77
C ASP A 53 8.72 -2.22 3.17
N GLY A 54 8.36 -1.17 3.91
CA GLY A 54 6.96 -0.94 4.29
C GLY A 54 6.04 -0.79 3.09
N THR A 55 6.52 -0.11 2.02
CA THR A 55 5.76 0.06 0.78
C THR A 55 5.64 -1.25 0.01
N LEU A 56 6.73 -2.00 -0.14
CA LEU A 56 6.73 -3.31 -0.83
C LEU A 56 5.80 -4.29 -0.14
N ILE A 57 5.87 -4.40 1.19
CA ILE A 57 5.00 -5.28 1.97
C ILE A 57 3.53 -4.86 1.84
N ALA A 58 3.23 -3.56 1.84
CA ALA A 58 1.87 -3.09 1.62
C ALA A 58 1.35 -3.42 0.21
N ILE A 59 2.19 -3.28 -0.84
CA ILE A 59 1.85 -3.71 -2.20
C ILE A 59 1.53 -5.20 -2.22
N LEU A 60 2.37 -6.03 -1.63
CA LEU A 60 2.21 -7.48 -1.58
C LEU A 60 0.98 -7.91 -0.76
N ALA A 61 0.69 -7.20 0.32
CA ALA A 61 -0.51 -7.42 1.13
C ALA A 61 -1.81 -6.91 0.47
N GLY A 62 -1.71 -6.27 -0.69
CA GLY A 62 -2.87 -5.77 -1.43
C GLY A 62 -3.47 -4.48 -0.88
N GLY A 63 -2.74 -3.72 -0.06
CA GLY A 63 -3.22 -2.50 0.57
C GLY A 63 -2.54 -1.24 0.06
N HIS A 64 -3.08 -0.08 0.42
CA HIS A 64 -2.58 1.25 0.06
C HIS A 64 -1.72 1.83 1.18
N VAL A 65 -0.85 2.77 0.84
CA VAL A 65 0.11 3.39 1.76
C VAL A 65 -0.19 4.88 1.93
N LEU A 66 -0.18 5.33 3.17
CA LEU A 66 -0.09 6.76 3.51
C LEU A 66 1.32 7.06 3.98
N ILE A 67 1.99 8.00 3.33
CA ILE A 67 3.33 8.45 3.72
C ILE A 67 3.23 9.83 4.34
N GLU A 68 3.64 9.93 5.59
CA GLU A 68 3.75 11.21 6.29
C GLU A 68 5.20 11.65 6.39
N GLY A 69 5.45 12.90 6.07
CA GLY A 69 6.79 13.50 6.15
C GLY A 69 6.85 14.85 5.47
N VAL A 70 7.85 15.63 5.83
CA VAL A 70 8.07 16.97 5.26
C VAL A 70 8.36 16.92 3.76
N PRO A 71 8.14 18.00 3.01
CA PRO A 71 8.49 18.09 1.60
C PRO A 71 10.00 17.85 1.37
N GLY A 72 10.36 17.38 0.16
CA GLY A 72 11.76 17.24 -0.24
C GLY A 72 12.43 15.91 0.16
N LEU A 73 11.77 15.03 0.89
CA LEU A 73 12.35 13.75 1.33
C LEU A 73 12.21 12.59 0.31
N GLY A 74 12.06 12.90 -0.98
CA GLY A 74 12.13 11.88 -2.04
C GLY A 74 10.87 11.02 -2.21
N LYS A 75 9.73 11.38 -1.62
CA LYS A 75 8.46 10.61 -1.74
C LYS A 75 8.06 10.33 -3.21
N THR A 76 8.13 11.34 -4.06
CA THR A 76 7.86 11.18 -5.51
C THR A 76 8.89 10.28 -6.18
N LEU A 77 10.15 10.39 -5.78
CA LEU A 77 11.23 9.56 -6.31
C LEU A 77 11.01 8.08 -5.95
N LEU A 78 10.61 7.78 -4.71
CA LEU A 78 10.24 6.43 -4.27
C LEU A 78 9.19 5.81 -5.21
N VAL A 79 8.07 6.51 -5.43
CA VAL A 79 6.96 5.96 -6.20
C VAL A 79 7.35 5.74 -7.67
N ARG A 80 8.09 6.69 -8.26
CA ARG A 80 8.59 6.55 -9.64
C ARG A 80 9.59 5.41 -9.78
N THR A 81 10.47 5.22 -8.79
CA THR A 81 11.44 4.12 -8.77
C THR A 81 10.71 2.78 -8.70
N LEU A 82 9.74 2.63 -7.80
CA LEU A 82 8.95 1.40 -7.69
C LEU A 82 8.14 1.12 -8.96
N ALA A 83 7.51 2.14 -9.55
CA ALA A 83 6.79 2.00 -10.82
C ALA A 83 7.70 1.48 -11.94
N HIS A 84 8.92 2.01 -12.01
CA HIS A 84 9.91 1.56 -13.01
C HIS A 84 10.33 0.11 -12.77
N VAL A 85 10.67 -0.25 -11.54
CA VAL A 85 11.13 -1.60 -11.17
C VAL A 85 10.05 -2.65 -11.37
N PHE A 86 8.78 -2.30 -11.15
CA PHE A 86 7.62 -3.14 -11.41
C PHE A 86 7.12 -3.09 -12.87
N GLY A 87 7.65 -2.18 -13.70
CA GLY A 87 7.10 -1.95 -15.04
C GLY A 87 5.61 -1.61 -15.04
N ALA A 88 5.11 -1.05 -13.94
CA ALA A 88 3.72 -0.67 -13.76
C ALA A 88 3.44 0.72 -14.36
N SER A 89 2.23 0.90 -14.91
CA SER A 89 1.79 2.24 -15.29
C SER A 89 1.72 3.15 -14.07
N PHE A 90 2.24 4.38 -14.23
CA PHE A 90 2.34 5.35 -13.14
C PHE A 90 1.69 6.67 -13.52
N ARG A 91 0.92 7.23 -12.58
CA ARG A 91 0.44 8.62 -12.66
C ARG A 91 0.59 9.30 -11.31
N ARG A 92 0.71 10.64 -11.33
CA ARG A 92 0.76 11.50 -10.15
C ARG A 92 -0.37 12.50 -10.20
N ILE A 93 -1.04 12.67 -9.07
CA ILE A 93 -1.99 13.76 -8.82
C ILE A 93 -1.40 14.62 -7.71
N GLN A 94 -1.22 15.92 -7.97
CA GLN A 94 -0.96 16.90 -6.93
C GLN A 94 -2.30 17.42 -6.42
N PHE A 95 -2.61 17.16 -5.17
CA PHE A 95 -3.83 17.64 -4.55
C PHE A 95 -3.71 19.12 -4.20
N THR A 96 -4.71 19.90 -4.62
CA THR A 96 -4.79 21.37 -4.42
C THR A 96 -6.20 21.75 -3.96
N PRO A 97 -6.39 22.90 -3.33
CA PRO A 97 -7.70 23.31 -2.82
C PRO A 97 -8.80 23.43 -3.90
N ASP A 98 -8.42 23.64 -5.15
CA ASP A 98 -9.31 23.78 -6.31
C ASP A 98 -9.54 22.48 -7.08
N LEU A 99 -8.85 21.38 -6.71
CA LEU A 99 -8.97 20.10 -7.40
C LEU A 99 -10.37 19.51 -7.25
N MET A 100 -11.00 19.17 -8.37
CA MET A 100 -12.35 18.59 -8.41
C MET A 100 -12.31 17.06 -8.46
N PRO A 101 -13.36 16.35 -8.03
CA PRO A 101 -13.45 14.89 -8.18
C PRO A 101 -13.24 14.41 -9.61
N SER A 102 -13.78 15.12 -10.60
CA SER A 102 -13.62 14.80 -12.03
C SER A 102 -12.17 14.89 -12.53
N ASP A 103 -11.32 15.71 -11.88
CA ASP A 103 -9.90 15.80 -12.23
C ASP A 103 -9.15 14.53 -11.80
N VAL A 104 -9.69 13.79 -10.83
CA VAL A 104 -9.17 12.50 -10.34
C VAL A 104 -9.74 11.34 -11.16
N THR A 105 -11.07 11.28 -11.29
CA THR A 105 -11.79 10.15 -11.87
C THR A 105 -11.99 10.23 -13.37
N GLY A 106 -11.82 11.41 -13.96
CA GLY A 106 -12.23 11.67 -15.34
C GLY A 106 -13.73 11.99 -15.45
N GLY A 107 -14.17 12.19 -16.66
CA GLY A 107 -15.57 12.56 -16.93
C GLY A 107 -15.90 12.53 -18.43
N ASN A 108 -17.19 12.66 -18.71
CA ASN A 108 -17.66 12.74 -20.08
C ASN A 108 -17.43 14.15 -20.66
N MET A 109 -16.76 14.22 -21.78
CA MET A 109 -16.54 15.46 -22.56
C MET A 109 -17.24 15.36 -23.90
N PHE A 110 -17.89 16.44 -24.33
CA PHE A 110 -18.57 16.47 -25.62
C PHE A 110 -17.54 16.54 -26.74
N ASN A 111 -17.53 15.51 -27.59
CA ASN A 111 -16.71 15.49 -28.80
C ASN A 111 -17.47 16.07 -29.98
N GLN A 112 -17.15 17.30 -30.39
CA GLN A 112 -17.82 17.99 -31.49
C GLN A 112 -17.67 17.30 -32.85
N LYS A 113 -16.60 16.51 -33.07
CA LYS A 113 -16.40 15.80 -34.34
C LYS A 113 -17.29 14.57 -34.49
N GLU A 114 -17.59 13.93 -33.35
CA GLU A 114 -18.37 12.69 -33.27
C GLU A 114 -19.81 12.95 -32.83
N ASP A 115 -20.15 14.20 -32.49
CA ASP A 115 -21.45 14.65 -31.97
C ASP A 115 -21.97 13.78 -30.80
N ARG A 116 -21.03 13.41 -29.91
CA ARG A 116 -21.34 12.56 -28.75
C ARG A 116 -20.46 12.87 -27.54
N PHE A 117 -20.93 12.47 -26.36
CA PHE A 117 -20.11 12.47 -25.16
C PHE A 117 -19.14 11.28 -25.19
N VAL A 118 -17.87 11.56 -24.93
CA VAL A 118 -16.80 10.56 -24.82
C VAL A 118 -16.20 10.65 -23.42
N PHE A 119 -16.04 9.51 -22.76
CA PHE A 119 -15.39 9.46 -21.46
C PHE A 119 -13.88 9.66 -21.61
N HIS A 120 -13.35 10.62 -20.89
CA HIS A 120 -11.92 10.85 -20.73
C HIS A 120 -11.47 10.34 -19.36
N GLU A 121 -10.62 9.33 -19.37
CA GLU A 121 -10.06 8.74 -18.18
C GLU A 121 -9.23 9.74 -17.38
N GLY A 122 -9.55 9.87 -16.10
CA GLY A 122 -8.73 10.62 -15.16
C GLY A 122 -7.43 9.88 -14.81
N PRO A 123 -6.54 10.54 -14.07
CA PRO A 123 -5.26 9.95 -13.69
C PRO A 123 -5.38 8.72 -12.77
N ILE A 124 -6.54 8.46 -12.19
CA ILE A 124 -6.77 7.26 -11.36
C ILE A 124 -6.72 5.96 -12.18
N PHE A 125 -6.94 6.02 -13.52
CA PHE A 125 -6.83 4.85 -14.39
C PHE A 125 -5.35 4.53 -14.64
N THR A 126 -4.70 4.00 -13.63
CA THR A 126 -3.28 3.58 -13.63
C THR A 126 -3.10 2.46 -12.61
N GLN A 127 -1.98 1.73 -12.67
CA GLN A 127 -1.68 0.69 -11.70
C GLN A 127 -1.07 1.24 -10.42
N LEU A 128 -0.18 2.22 -10.53
CA LEU A 128 0.45 2.89 -9.40
C LEU A 128 0.13 4.38 -9.45
N LEU A 129 -0.61 4.85 -8.46
CA LEU A 129 -1.00 6.24 -8.32
C LEU A 129 -0.28 6.89 -7.14
N LEU A 130 0.41 8.01 -7.39
CA LEU A 130 0.86 8.91 -6.34
C LEU A 130 -0.18 10.01 -6.13
N ALA A 131 -0.86 9.99 -4.98
CA ALA A 131 -1.74 11.06 -4.52
C ALA A 131 -0.93 11.99 -3.59
N ASP A 132 -0.32 13.04 -4.18
CA ASP A 132 0.61 13.90 -3.47
C ASP A 132 -0.13 15.01 -2.73
N GLU A 133 0.15 15.17 -1.42
CA GLU A 133 -0.48 16.13 -0.50
C GLU A 133 -2.01 16.01 -0.44
N ILE A 134 -2.51 14.78 -0.22
CA ILE A 134 -3.94 14.46 -0.24
C ILE A 134 -4.78 15.36 0.68
N ASN A 135 -4.19 15.83 1.78
CA ASN A 135 -4.85 16.70 2.76
C ASN A 135 -5.04 18.15 2.27
N ARG A 136 -4.57 18.54 1.07
CA ARG A 136 -4.77 19.88 0.50
C ARG A 136 -6.06 20.02 -0.31
N ALA A 137 -6.66 18.94 -0.77
CA ALA A 137 -7.91 19.00 -1.52
C ALA A 137 -9.14 18.89 -0.62
N PRO A 138 -10.29 19.43 -1.06
CA PRO A 138 -11.55 19.33 -0.32
C PRO A 138 -11.96 17.88 -0.08
N ALA A 139 -12.70 17.64 1.01
CA ALA A 139 -13.16 16.30 1.42
C ALA A 139 -13.89 15.53 0.31
N LYS A 140 -14.62 16.22 -0.57
CA LYS A 140 -15.34 15.61 -1.68
C LYS A 140 -14.37 14.96 -2.70
N THR A 141 -13.26 15.63 -2.99
CA THR A 141 -12.22 15.12 -3.92
C THR A 141 -11.43 13.98 -3.27
N GLN A 142 -11.10 14.10 -1.97
CA GLN A 142 -10.51 13.01 -1.21
C GLN A 142 -11.41 11.76 -1.24
N SER A 143 -12.72 11.93 -0.99
CA SER A 143 -13.68 10.83 -0.98
C SER A 143 -13.76 10.09 -2.31
N ALA A 144 -13.66 10.78 -3.45
CA ALA A 144 -13.68 10.15 -4.77
C ALA A 144 -12.49 9.19 -4.97
N LEU A 145 -11.27 9.58 -4.54
CA LEU A 145 -10.12 8.69 -4.56
C LEU A 145 -10.30 7.51 -3.61
N LEU A 146 -10.72 7.79 -2.37
CA LEU A 146 -10.83 6.77 -1.32
C LEU A 146 -11.93 5.73 -1.61
N GLU A 147 -13.02 6.13 -2.28
CA GLU A 147 -14.04 5.19 -2.77
C GLU A 147 -13.44 4.27 -3.82
N ALA A 148 -12.79 4.82 -4.83
CA ALA A 148 -12.13 4.03 -5.87
C ALA A 148 -11.03 3.09 -5.33
N MET A 149 -10.32 3.46 -4.27
CA MET A 149 -9.36 2.59 -3.58
C MET A 149 -10.02 1.34 -2.97
N GLN A 150 -11.24 1.50 -2.46
CA GLN A 150 -11.98 0.39 -1.82
C GLN A 150 -12.65 -0.52 -2.85
N ASP A 151 -13.34 0.08 -3.82
CA ASP A 151 -14.22 -0.63 -4.72
C ASP A 151 -13.50 -1.09 -6.00
N LEU A 152 -12.29 -0.59 -6.26
CA LEU A 152 -11.49 -0.83 -7.46
C LEU A 152 -12.22 -0.46 -8.76
N THR A 153 -13.19 0.42 -8.64
CA THR A 153 -14.05 0.91 -9.72
C THR A 153 -14.31 2.40 -9.57
N VAL A 154 -14.67 3.03 -10.70
CA VAL A 154 -15.12 4.42 -10.76
C VAL A 154 -16.47 4.44 -11.45
N THR A 155 -17.47 5.05 -10.81
CA THR A 155 -18.80 5.26 -11.41
C THR A 155 -18.96 6.72 -11.80
N THR A 156 -19.15 6.97 -13.10
CA THR A 156 -19.37 8.32 -13.64
C THR A 156 -20.56 8.27 -14.58
N ASP A 157 -21.54 9.17 -14.37
CA ASP A 157 -22.74 9.29 -15.19
C ASP A 157 -23.47 7.92 -15.37
N GLY A 158 -23.58 7.17 -14.28
CA GLY A 158 -24.27 5.87 -14.26
C GLY A 158 -23.50 4.72 -14.88
N THR A 159 -22.26 4.95 -15.37
CA THR A 159 -21.39 3.89 -15.92
C THR A 159 -20.27 3.57 -14.96
N THR A 160 -20.18 2.30 -14.54
CA THR A 160 -19.09 1.81 -13.68
C THR A 160 -17.95 1.25 -14.54
N ARG A 161 -16.73 1.67 -14.24
CA ARG A 161 -15.49 1.26 -14.93
C ARG A 161 -14.51 0.69 -13.93
N SER A 162 -13.93 -0.46 -14.25
CA SER A 162 -12.90 -1.09 -13.41
C SER A 162 -11.57 -0.40 -13.57
N LEU A 163 -10.82 -0.29 -12.46
CA LEU A 163 -9.45 0.21 -12.49
C LEU A 163 -8.47 -0.90 -12.93
N PRO A 164 -7.34 -0.52 -13.59
CA PRO A 164 -6.29 -1.48 -13.94
C PRO A 164 -5.75 -2.21 -12.71
N GLN A 165 -5.51 -3.53 -12.83
CA GLN A 165 -4.96 -4.33 -11.74
C GLN A 165 -3.47 -4.65 -11.96
N PRO A 166 -2.68 -4.75 -10.87
CA PRO A 166 -3.02 -4.38 -9.49
C PRO A 166 -3.12 -2.85 -9.35
N PHE A 167 -4.20 -2.36 -8.74
CA PHE A 167 -4.34 -0.94 -8.42
C PHE A 167 -3.73 -0.66 -7.05
N PHE A 168 -2.82 0.32 -7.00
CA PHE A 168 -2.12 0.68 -5.78
C PHE A 168 -1.95 2.19 -5.65
N VAL A 169 -2.29 2.72 -4.48
CA VAL A 169 -2.16 4.15 -4.16
C VAL A 169 -1.12 4.36 -3.07
N ILE A 170 -0.19 5.25 -3.35
CA ILE A 170 0.65 5.87 -2.33
C ILE A 170 0.17 7.31 -2.18
N ALA A 171 -0.46 7.62 -1.04
CA ALA A 171 -0.82 8.99 -0.71
C ALA A 171 0.25 9.63 0.16
N THR A 172 0.50 10.92 -0.01
CA THR A 172 1.39 11.68 0.87
C THR A 172 0.63 12.73 1.66
N GLN A 173 1.10 12.98 2.87
CA GLN A 173 0.58 14.01 3.76
C GLN A 173 1.74 14.79 4.37
N ASN A 174 1.58 16.13 4.44
CA ASN A 174 2.54 16.98 5.13
C ASN A 174 1.97 17.34 6.50
N PRO A 175 2.60 16.91 7.61
CA PRO A 175 2.09 17.17 8.95
C PRO A 175 2.30 18.62 9.41
N VAL A 176 3.21 19.37 8.78
CA VAL A 176 3.60 20.72 9.22
C VAL A 176 2.66 21.80 8.68
N GLU A 177 2.03 21.56 7.54
CA GLU A 177 1.10 22.52 6.93
C GLU A 177 -0.30 22.41 7.55
N SER A 178 -0.64 23.33 8.45
CA SER A 178 -1.97 23.42 9.04
C SER A 178 -2.89 24.40 8.30
N GLN A 179 -2.34 25.40 7.60
CA GLN A 179 -3.14 26.38 6.85
C GLN A 179 -3.55 25.86 5.48
N GLY A 180 -4.84 25.93 5.16
CA GLY A 180 -5.38 25.49 3.85
C GLY A 180 -5.39 23.97 3.66
N THR A 181 -5.38 23.20 4.76
CA THR A 181 -5.49 21.74 4.72
C THR A 181 -6.84 21.26 5.22
N TYR A 182 -7.26 20.14 4.68
CA TYR A 182 -8.46 19.40 5.06
C TYR A 182 -8.01 18.04 5.60
N PRO A 183 -7.90 17.86 6.93
CA PRO A 183 -7.48 16.60 7.50
C PRO A 183 -8.40 15.46 7.07
N LEU A 184 -7.81 14.30 6.81
CA LEU A 184 -8.58 13.09 6.51
C LEU A 184 -9.30 12.63 7.78
N PRO A 185 -10.63 12.42 7.75
CA PRO A 185 -11.34 11.79 8.85
C PRO A 185 -10.80 10.39 9.14
N GLU A 186 -10.92 9.93 10.38
CA GLU A 186 -10.40 8.63 10.83
C GLU A 186 -10.96 7.45 10.01
N ALA A 187 -12.26 7.50 9.66
CA ALA A 187 -12.91 6.49 8.82
C ALA A 187 -12.29 6.41 7.40
N GLN A 188 -11.68 7.49 6.93
CA GLN A 188 -10.98 7.56 5.66
C GLN A 188 -9.52 7.10 5.79
N LEU A 189 -8.85 7.42 6.90
CA LEU A 189 -7.52 6.92 7.22
C LEU A 189 -7.48 5.39 7.33
N ASP A 190 -8.53 4.76 7.85
CA ASP A 190 -8.65 3.30 7.99
C ASP A 190 -8.65 2.53 6.65
N ARG A 191 -8.77 3.22 5.51
CA ARG A 191 -8.64 2.64 4.16
C ARG A 191 -7.19 2.41 3.74
N PHE A 192 -6.24 3.11 4.36
CA PHE A 192 -4.82 2.84 4.16
C PHE A 192 -4.39 1.66 5.02
N LEU A 193 -3.67 0.72 4.43
CA LEU A 193 -3.16 -0.45 5.14
C LEU A 193 -2.09 -0.05 6.15
N VAL A 194 -1.15 0.77 5.72
CA VAL A 194 -0.04 1.26 6.55
C VAL A 194 0.11 2.77 6.44
N LYS A 195 0.54 3.39 7.55
CA LYS A 195 1.02 4.76 7.61
C LYS A 195 2.51 4.75 7.93
N LEU A 196 3.33 5.23 7.00
CA LEU A 196 4.78 5.27 7.10
C LEU A 196 5.27 6.69 7.37
N HIS A 197 6.25 6.85 8.25
CA HIS A 197 6.87 8.13 8.56
C HIS A 197 8.23 8.24 7.88
N VAL A 198 8.39 9.21 6.98
CA VAL A 198 9.69 9.51 6.37
C VAL A 198 10.44 10.47 7.28
N ARG A 199 11.62 10.04 7.72
CA ARG A 199 12.52 10.84 8.54
C ARG A 199 13.59 11.51 7.68
N HIS A 200 14.20 12.56 8.21
CA HIS A 200 15.37 13.16 7.58
C HIS A 200 16.52 12.14 7.50
N PRO A 201 17.29 12.14 6.39
CA PRO A 201 18.45 11.28 6.26
C PRO A 201 19.52 11.64 7.30
N THR A 202 20.34 10.68 7.66
CA THR A 202 21.53 10.94 8.46
C THR A 202 22.54 11.79 7.67
N ALA A 203 23.43 12.51 8.35
CA ALA A 203 24.46 13.32 7.71
C ALA A 203 25.32 12.51 6.71
N ALA A 204 25.56 11.23 6.99
CA ALA A 204 26.31 10.33 6.10
C ALA A 204 25.55 10.06 4.80
N VAL A 205 24.24 9.78 4.90
CA VAL A 205 23.34 9.57 3.74
C VAL A 205 23.21 10.86 2.94
N GLU A 206 23.01 11.99 3.59
CA GLU A 206 22.90 13.30 2.92
C GLU A 206 24.17 13.63 2.13
N LYS A 207 25.35 13.36 2.70
CA LYS A 207 26.63 13.50 2.00
C LYS A 207 26.71 12.60 0.75
N GLN A 208 26.15 11.38 0.81
CA GLN A 208 26.12 10.49 -0.35
C GLN A 208 25.16 11.00 -1.42
N ILE A 209 24.00 11.54 -1.04
CA ILE A 209 23.05 12.20 -1.97
C ILE A 209 23.74 13.33 -2.72
N LEU A 210 24.51 14.18 -2.01
CA LEU A 210 25.28 15.28 -2.60
C LEU A 210 26.33 14.77 -3.58
N ARG A 211 27.06 13.69 -3.24
CA ARG A 211 28.02 13.06 -4.16
C ARG A 211 27.38 12.57 -5.44
N ASN A 212 26.27 11.82 -5.32
CA ASN A 212 25.54 11.32 -6.47
C ASN A 212 25.09 12.48 -7.38
N HIS A 213 24.66 13.60 -6.79
CA HIS A 213 24.28 14.79 -7.56
C HIS A 213 25.47 15.42 -8.31
N VAL A 214 26.64 15.50 -7.68
CA VAL A 214 27.90 15.97 -8.32
C VAL A 214 28.32 15.04 -9.46
N GLU A 215 28.09 13.73 -9.30
CA GLU A 215 28.39 12.69 -10.31
C GLU A 215 27.33 12.62 -11.43
N GLY A 216 26.35 13.55 -11.43
CA GLY A 216 25.36 13.71 -12.50
C GLY A 216 24.05 12.99 -12.31
N PHE A 217 23.78 12.46 -11.09
CA PHE A 217 22.46 11.90 -10.80
C PHE A 217 21.37 12.99 -10.74
N HIS A 218 20.31 12.80 -11.48
CA HIS A 218 19.13 13.66 -11.47
C HIS A 218 17.87 12.86 -11.20
N ALA A 219 17.18 13.15 -10.10
CA ALA A 219 15.93 12.49 -9.70
C ALA A 219 14.81 12.56 -10.76
N GLY A 220 14.87 13.52 -11.68
CA GLY A 220 13.95 13.64 -12.80
C GLY A 220 14.22 12.66 -13.95
N ARG A 221 15.40 12.04 -14.00
CA ARG A 221 15.88 11.21 -15.12
C ARG A 221 16.30 9.83 -14.62
N LEU A 222 15.33 9.02 -14.24
CA LEU A 222 15.56 7.63 -13.75
C LEU A 222 16.13 6.72 -14.83
N ASP A 223 15.91 7.02 -16.10
CA ASP A 223 16.47 6.35 -17.27
C ASP A 223 18.01 6.34 -17.26
N LEU A 224 18.63 7.37 -16.67
CA LEU A 224 20.08 7.47 -16.52
C LEU A 224 20.64 6.77 -15.28
N ALA A 225 19.78 6.26 -14.41
CA ALA A 225 20.19 5.70 -13.11
C ALA A 225 20.55 4.21 -13.18
N ASN A 226 20.54 3.59 -14.35
CA ASN A 226 20.82 2.16 -14.56
C ASN A 226 20.00 1.23 -13.67
N ILE A 227 18.74 1.59 -13.37
CA ILE A 227 17.81 0.71 -12.70
C ILE A 227 17.09 -0.17 -13.70
N THR A 228 16.96 -1.45 -13.38
CA THR A 228 16.33 -2.43 -14.25
C THR A 228 14.91 -2.75 -13.79
N ARG A 229 14.04 -3.08 -14.74
CA ARG A 229 12.76 -3.68 -14.43
C ARG A 229 12.99 -5.10 -13.91
N VAL A 230 12.46 -5.42 -12.73
CA VAL A 230 12.63 -6.73 -12.06
C VAL A 230 11.37 -7.57 -12.17
N ALA A 231 10.21 -6.93 -12.10
CA ALA A 231 8.92 -7.62 -12.09
C ALA A 231 7.92 -6.92 -13.03
N SER A 232 6.79 -7.55 -13.24
CA SER A 232 5.63 -7.01 -13.96
C SER A 232 4.43 -6.86 -13.02
N ALA A 233 3.37 -6.23 -13.50
CA ALA A 233 2.10 -6.19 -12.82
C ALA A 233 1.53 -7.59 -12.53
N ASP A 234 1.68 -8.50 -13.48
CA ASP A 234 1.22 -9.90 -13.33
C ASP A 234 2.05 -10.65 -12.29
N ASP A 235 3.37 -10.38 -12.19
CA ASP A 235 4.21 -10.96 -11.15
C ASP A 235 3.78 -10.51 -9.76
N ILE A 236 3.32 -9.25 -9.59
CA ILE A 236 2.77 -8.78 -8.31
C ILE A 236 1.51 -9.60 -7.93
N LEU A 237 0.63 -9.87 -8.89
CA LEU A 237 -0.57 -10.67 -8.65
C LEU A 237 -0.21 -12.12 -8.32
N ALA A 238 0.76 -12.71 -9.03
CA ALA A 238 1.27 -14.06 -8.74
C ALA A 238 1.91 -14.13 -7.34
N MET A 239 2.71 -13.14 -6.94
CA MET A 239 3.27 -13.03 -5.58
C MET A 239 2.17 -12.95 -4.53
N ARG A 240 1.12 -12.12 -4.72
CA ARG A 240 -0.02 -12.03 -3.80
C ARG A 240 -0.74 -13.37 -3.64
N GLN A 241 -0.90 -14.12 -4.73
CA GLN A 241 -1.50 -15.44 -4.70
C GLN A 241 -0.64 -16.43 -3.89
N ALA A 242 0.69 -16.43 -4.09
CA ALA A 242 1.62 -17.25 -3.30
C ALA A 242 1.55 -16.89 -1.81
N ILE A 243 1.55 -15.59 -1.48
CA ILE A 243 1.47 -15.07 -0.11
C ILE A 243 0.17 -15.52 0.58
N SER A 244 -0.95 -15.62 -0.16
CA SER A 244 -2.22 -16.07 0.40
C SER A 244 -2.16 -17.50 0.96
N GLN A 245 -1.20 -18.31 0.51
CA GLN A 245 -0.98 -19.69 0.97
C GLN A 245 -0.05 -19.79 2.19
N VAL A 246 0.54 -18.67 2.65
CA VAL A 246 1.36 -18.67 3.87
C VAL A 246 0.50 -19.07 5.07
N ARG A 247 0.94 -20.12 5.77
CA ARG A 247 0.21 -20.67 6.91
C ARG A 247 0.20 -19.70 8.10
N VAL A 248 -0.93 -19.64 8.76
CA VAL A 248 -1.14 -18.88 9.99
C VAL A 248 -1.72 -19.81 11.04
N ASP A 249 -1.00 -20.01 12.12
CA ASP A 249 -1.44 -20.86 13.22
C ASP A 249 -2.42 -20.09 14.12
N GLU A 250 -3.31 -20.82 14.82
CA GLU A 250 -4.33 -20.22 15.68
C GLU A 250 -3.74 -19.28 16.75
N GLY A 251 -2.58 -19.64 17.30
CA GLY A 251 -1.88 -18.77 18.26
C GLY A 251 -1.48 -17.39 17.70
N ILE A 252 -1.25 -17.28 16.39
CA ILE A 252 -1.00 -15.98 15.74
C ILE A 252 -2.30 -15.18 15.61
N LEU A 253 -3.42 -15.87 15.33
CA LEU A 253 -4.74 -15.22 15.27
C LEU A 253 -5.14 -14.67 16.64
N ASP A 254 -4.94 -15.47 17.68
CA ASP A 254 -5.14 -15.05 19.08
C ASP A 254 -4.26 -13.85 19.44
N TYR A 255 -2.99 -13.86 19.04
CA TYR A 255 -2.04 -12.79 19.30
C TYR A 255 -2.45 -11.47 18.61
N ILE A 256 -2.85 -11.54 17.33
CA ILE A 256 -3.36 -10.37 16.60
C ILE A 256 -4.63 -9.84 17.29
N THR A 257 -5.53 -10.72 17.67
CA THR A 257 -6.79 -10.36 18.34
C THR A 257 -6.54 -9.72 19.70
N GLU A 258 -5.57 -10.25 20.48
CA GLU A 258 -5.15 -9.67 21.76
C GLU A 258 -4.57 -8.27 21.56
N ILE A 259 -3.63 -8.07 20.61
CA ILE A 259 -3.05 -6.75 20.32
C ILE A 259 -4.16 -5.73 19.99
N VAL A 260 -5.04 -6.06 19.05
CA VAL A 260 -6.11 -5.14 18.63
C VAL A 260 -7.14 -4.93 19.74
N GLY A 261 -7.47 -5.97 20.52
CA GLY A 261 -8.33 -5.86 21.70
C GLY A 261 -7.77 -4.90 22.75
N ARG A 262 -6.47 -4.97 23.00
CA ARG A 262 -5.76 -4.07 23.94
C ARG A 262 -5.77 -2.62 23.49
N THR A 263 -5.80 -2.33 22.18
CA THR A 263 -5.93 -0.94 21.72
C THR A 263 -7.21 -0.28 22.20
N ARG A 264 -8.31 -1.07 22.36
CA ARG A 264 -9.62 -0.59 22.80
C ARG A 264 -9.72 -0.45 24.32
N ALA A 265 -8.79 -1.05 25.07
CA ALA A 265 -8.75 -1.02 26.52
C ALA A 265 -7.58 -0.16 27.07
N HIS A 266 -6.72 0.38 26.23
CA HIS A 266 -5.56 1.16 26.64
C HIS A 266 -5.99 2.52 27.19
N ARG A 267 -5.45 2.89 28.37
CA ARG A 267 -5.85 4.09 29.13
C ARG A 267 -5.74 5.42 28.38
N ALA A 268 -4.76 5.53 27.47
CA ALA A 268 -4.52 6.74 26.70
C ALA A 268 -5.34 6.79 25.41
N VAL A 269 -6.06 5.70 25.02
CA VAL A 269 -6.78 5.59 23.78
C VAL A 269 -8.27 5.81 23.98
N TYR A 270 -8.83 6.82 23.31
CA TYR A 270 -10.25 7.11 23.26
C TYR A 270 -10.99 6.15 22.32
N LEU A 271 -10.42 5.92 21.12
CA LEU A 271 -10.97 4.98 20.14
C LEU A 271 -9.86 4.06 19.63
N GLY A 272 -10.00 2.77 19.87
CA GLY A 272 -9.07 1.75 19.42
C GLY A 272 -9.36 1.23 18.01
N ALA A 273 -8.48 0.39 17.49
CA ALA A 273 -8.53 -0.10 16.13
C ALA A 273 -9.78 -0.97 15.85
N SER A 274 -10.31 -0.84 14.64
CA SER A 274 -11.39 -1.65 14.09
C SER A 274 -10.91 -3.06 13.70
N PRO A 275 -11.79 -4.01 13.34
CA PRO A 275 -11.39 -5.31 12.78
C PRO A 275 -10.54 -5.20 11.51
N ARG A 276 -10.58 -4.07 10.78
CA ARG A 276 -9.66 -3.80 9.66
C ARG A 276 -8.20 -3.79 10.10
N GLY A 277 -7.93 -3.33 11.34
CA GLY A 277 -6.60 -3.41 11.93
C GLY A 277 -6.11 -4.86 12.09
N SER A 278 -6.97 -5.78 12.54
CA SER A 278 -6.64 -7.20 12.66
C SER A 278 -6.37 -7.84 11.28
N ILE A 279 -7.23 -7.55 10.31
CA ILE A 279 -7.07 -8.03 8.91
C ILE A 279 -5.77 -7.46 8.31
N GLY A 280 -5.47 -6.18 8.56
CA GLY A 280 -4.23 -5.54 8.11
C GLY A 280 -2.98 -6.20 8.71
N LEU A 281 -2.98 -6.46 10.02
CA LEU A 281 -1.88 -7.17 10.69
C LEU A 281 -1.66 -8.55 10.10
N LEU A 282 -2.73 -9.32 9.88
CA LEU A 282 -2.67 -10.64 9.27
C LEU A 282 -2.10 -10.60 7.84
N ALA A 283 -2.60 -9.69 6.99
CA ALA A 283 -2.17 -9.58 5.61
C ALA A 283 -0.68 -9.18 5.50
N VAL A 284 -0.26 -8.21 6.30
CA VAL A 284 1.13 -7.75 6.35
C VAL A 284 2.05 -8.81 6.93
N ALA A 285 1.64 -9.53 7.98
CA ALA A 285 2.45 -10.61 8.56
C ALA A 285 2.68 -11.76 7.56
N ARG A 286 1.68 -12.15 6.75
CA ARG A 286 1.85 -13.11 5.66
C ARG A 286 2.83 -12.61 4.59
N ALA A 287 2.67 -11.36 4.17
CA ALA A 287 3.57 -10.74 3.19
C ALA A 287 5.01 -10.70 3.73
N ARG A 288 5.19 -10.31 5.00
CA ARG A 288 6.50 -10.30 5.66
C ARG A 288 7.12 -11.69 5.72
N ALA A 289 6.39 -12.71 6.16
CA ALA A 289 6.88 -14.08 6.20
C ALA A 289 7.36 -14.55 4.82
N ALA A 290 6.60 -14.27 3.76
CA ALA A 290 6.95 -14.62 2.39
C ALA A 290 8.21 -13.89 1.89
N THR A 291 8.38 -12.59 2.22
CA THR A 291 9.60 -11.85 1.84
C THR A 291 10.86 -12.35 2.56
N GLU A 292 10.71 -13.10 3.64
CA GLU A 292 11.79 -13.79 4.35
C GLU A 292 11.94 -15.27 3.92
N GLY A 293 11.24 -15.71 2.88
CA GLY A 293 11.28 -17.08 2.38
C GLY A 293 10.56 -18.09 3.28
N ARG A 294 9.69 -17.64 4.21
CA ARG A 294 8.95 -18.52 5.13
C ARG A 294 7.54 -18.80 4.62
N THR A 295 7.13 -20.06 4.76
CA THR A 295 5.77 -20.52 4.42
C THR A 295 4.81 -20.43 5.60
N PHE A 296 5.22 -19.83 6.72
CA PHE A 296 4.42 -19.65 7.93
C PHE A 296 4.77 -18.33 8.61
N VAL A 297 3.79 -17.77 9.33
CA VAL A 297 3.90 -16.52 10.09
C VAL A 297 4.46 -16.79 11.47
N ILE A 298 5.34 -15.89 11.95
CA ILE A 298 5.83 -15.87 13.34
C ILE A 298 5.39 -14.56 14.03
N PRO A 299 5.38 -14.50 15.37
CA PRO A 299 4.95 -13.31 16.12
C PRO A 299 5.72 -12.03 15.74
N ASP A 300 6.98 -12.13 15.37
CA ASP A 300 7.80 -10.97 15.00
C ASP A 300 7.35 -10.32 13.69
N ASP A 301 6.73 -11.09 12.78
CA ASP A 301 6.11 -10.53 11.55
C ASP A 301 4.95 -9.59 11.88
N VAL A 302 4.20 -9.90 12.93
CA VAL A 302 3.11 -9.06 13.42
C VAL A 302 3.67 -7.83 14.13
N LYS A 303 4.64 -8.02 15.05
CA LYS A 303 5.21 -6.94 15.87
C LYS A 303 5.85 -5.84 15.03
N LEU A 304 6.63 -6.23 14.02
CA LEU A 304 7.44 -5.31 13.22
C LEU A 304 6.59 -4.23 12.56
N PHE A 305 5.41 -4.59 12.07
CA PHE A 305 4.54 -3.67 11.34
C PHE A 305 3.35 -3.16 12.13
N ALA A 306 3.15 -3.62 13.37
CA ALA A 306 2.04 -3.19 14.21
C ALA A 306 1.98 -1.65 14.36
N PRO A 307 3.09 -0.91 14.60
CA PRO A 307 3.04 0.55 14.64
C PRO A 307 2.56 1.15 13.32
N ALA A 308 3.09 0.71 12.18
CA ALA A 308 2.71 1.25 10.88
C ALA A 308 1.24 0.99 10.51
N ILE A 309 0.66 -0.10 11.03
CA ILE A 309 -0.73 -0.48 10.78
C ILE A 309 -1.68 0.18 11.76
N LEU A 310 -1.30 0.34 13.02
CA LEU A 310 -2.22 0.76 14.08
C LEU A 310 -2.19 2.28 14.36
N ARG A 311 -1.06 2.98 14.13
CA ARG A 311 -0.90 4.39 14.52
C ARG A 311 -1.97 5.34 14.00
N HIS A 312 -2.50 5.10 12.80
CA HIS A 312 -3.55 5.91 12.18
C HIS A 312 -4.97 5.39 12.44
N ARG A 313 -5.09 4.38 13.29
CA ARG A 313 -6.33 3.75 13.72
C ARG A 313 -6.64 3.96 15.20
N LEU A 314 -5.75 4.66 15.90
CA LEU A 314 -5.91 5.00 17.31
C LEU A 314 -6.19 6.51 17.44
N ILE A 315 -7.25 6.84 18.18
CA ILE A 315 -7.51 8.22 18.61
C ILE A 315 -7.19 8.26 20.09
N LEU A 316 -6.32 9.16 20.49
CA LEU A 316 -5.95 9.32 21.87
C LEU A 316 -6.92 10.22 22.61
N HIS A 317 -6.92 10.15 23.94
CA HIS A 317 -7.54 11.17 24.78
C HIS A 317 -6.75 12.47 24.69
N ALA A 318 -7.43 13.61 24.66
CA ALA A 318 -6.78 14.92 24.56
C ALA A 318 -5.72 15.15 25.66
N ASP A 319 -5.98 14.67 26.88
CA ASP A 319 -5.03 14.79 28.00
C ASP A 319 -3.74 14.02 27.71
N ALA A 320 -3.83 12.83 27.11
CA ALA A 320 -2.67 12.02 26.75
C ALA A 320 -1.83 12.71 25.63
N GLU A 321 -2.48 13.33 24.64
CA GLU A 321 -1.80 14.10 23.60
C GLU A 321 -1.08 15.33 24.19
N ILE A 322 -1.70 16.03 25.12
CA ILE A 322 -1.09 17.19 25.81
C ILE A 322 0.13 16.74 26.63
N GLU A 323 0.10 15.54 27.24
CA GLU A 323 1.23 14.94 27.94
C GLU A 323 2.34 14.46 27.00
N GLY A 324 2.13 14.52 25.67
CA GLY A 324 3.11 14.13 24.65
C GLY A 324 3.11 12.65 24.32
N THR A 325 2.09 11.88 24.77
CA THR A 325 1.94 10.47 24.39
C THR A 325 1.54 10.40 22.92
N SER A 326 2.21 9.56 22.15
CA SER A 326 1.89 9.28 20.74
C SER A 326 1.14 7.94 20.58
N ALA A 327 0.50 7.76 19.43
CA ALA A 327 -0.10 6.49 19.09
C ALA A 327 0.94 5.36 19.01
N ASP A 328 2.18 5.67 18.59
CA ASP A 328 3.29 4.70 18.56
C ASP A 328 3.67 4.25 19.98
N ASP A 329 3.73 5.16 20.96
CA ASP A 329 4.00 4.80 22.35
C ASP A 329 2.95 3.85 22.89
N CYS A 330 1.66 4.11 22.59
CA CYS A 330 0.57 3.21 22.98
C CYS A 330 0.72 1.81 22.32
N VAL A 331 1.08 1.75 21.04
CA VAL A 331 1.31 0.47 20.38
C VAL A 331 2.50 -0.28 20.96
N GLU A 332 3.60 0.42 21.28
CA GLU A 332 4.76 -0.19 21.92
C GLU A 332 4.43 -0.75 23.31
N ASP A 333 3.65 -0.04 24.12
CA ASP A 333 3.19 -0.52 25.42
C ASP A 333 2.33 -1.78 25.27
N ILE A 334 1.37 -1.76 24.32
CA ILE A 334 0.53 -2.93 24.01
C ILE A 334 1.37 -4.13 23.59
N LEU A 335 2.38 -3.94 22.72
CA LEU A 335 3.25 -5.02 22.25
C LEU A 335 4.12 -5.61 23.36
N ARG A 336 4.51 -4.82 24.38
CA ARG A 336 5.25 -5.30 25.55
C ARG A 336 4.37 -6.17 26.45
N GLU A 337 3.09 -5.84 26.57
CA GLU A 337 2.15 -6.54 27.45
C GLU A 337 1.49 -7.75 26.79
N ALA A 338 1.35 -7.77 25.46
CA ALA A 338 0.70 -8.85 24.73
C ALA A 338 1.49 -10.16 24.85
N LYS A 339 0.78 -11.24 25.16
CA LYS A 339 1.39 -12.56 25.33
C LYS A 339 1.82 -13.13 23.99
N VAL A 340 3.13 -13.27 23.81
CA VAL A 340 3.68 -13.90 22.62
C VAL A 340 3.34 -15.39 22.61
N PRO A 341 2.69 -15.91 21.55
CA PRO A 341 2.42 -17.34 21.45
C PRO A 341 3.73 -18.12 21.40
N ARG A 342 3.77 -19.25 22.10
CA ARG A 342 4.88 -20.20 21.95
C ARG A 342 4.70 -20.87 20.60
N THR A 343 5.65 -20.70 19.70
CA THR A 343 5.69 -21.47 18.45
C THR A 343 5.78 -22.95 18.85
N ALA A 344 4.77 -23.73 18.47
CA ALA A 344 4.91 -25.18 18.56
C ALA A 344 6.04 -25.56 17.60
N ALA A 345 7.06 -26.23 18.13
CA ALA A 345 8.24 -26.68 17.40
C ALA A 345 7.85 -27.74 16.36
#